data_fac41bb5dc746ae6774420196731c4a7
#
_entry.id   fac41bb5dc746ae6774420196731c4a7
#
_cell.length_a   1.000
_cell.length_b   1.000
_cell.length_c   1.000
_cell.angle_alpha   90.00
_cell.angle_beta   90.00
_cell.angle_gamma   90.00
#
_symmetry.space_group_name_H-M   'P 1'
#
loop_
_entity.id
_entity.type
_entity.pdbx_description
1 polymer ?
#
loop_
_entity_poly.entity_id
_entity_poly.type
_entity_poly.pdbx_seq_one_letter_code
_entity_poly.pdbx_strand_id
1 'polypeptide(L)'
;MELSANSPTRKQGIIMFGILIAAYVVFATNWVAGSNLSKQITDHYFNGEKVSPIISEVVNYTITIARIIANLLAAFILIKLHPKKAAILALFCLCFSFFAIFTHNYWLYTFSRMIMAFGGSMIIVFINSFVAKFIPNDKKIMTSAIITAAYNVGAALVAILFLLFKEHFVEDWRYTMIGFSIFSIILFICWLIFSHDFEPTITWKHPNYFVYKLLIESKETLHEEEVKKYTYADGFKDKFIYVFSLGFGGFLFLYVMPLVSLPRVVAEHAHNSSFKPEFMILTVTLGGIIGTLFSLMVTRKLNFRRKPFLIAHGVLMIGFMALGLIFVSTNVVLSYTMFSLSGFFMYSQYPVYLNLPYELPNMNSQRLTIMFGIFWAFGYAIYTLFNFTWSLVLNHMGYN
;
A
#
# COMPACT_ATOMS: atom_id res chain seq x y z
N MET A 1 4.60 -33.25 21.12
CA MET A 1 4.82 -31.82 20.82
C MET A 1 3.74 -31.04 21.53
N GLU A 2 4.06 -30.55 22.71
CA GLU A 2 3.12 -29.81 23.57
C GLU A 2 2.65 -28.55 22.84
N LEU A 3 1.35 -28.49 22.58
CA LEU A 3 0.67 -27.25 22.20
C LEU A 3 0.92 -26.23 23.34
N SER A 4 1.76 -25.24 23.10
CA SER A 4 2.04 -24.22 24.10
C SER A 4 0.71 -23.61 24.57
N ALA A 5 0.48 -23.63 25.89
CA ALA A 5 -0.74 -23.17 26.56
C ALA A 5 -1.07 -21.66 26.33
N ASN A 6 -0.33 -20.95 25.48
CA ASN A 6 -0.40 -19.52 25.25
C ASN A 6 -0.68 -19.11 23.78
N SER A 7 -1.26 -19.98 22.95
CA SER A 7 -1.65 -19.54 21.61
C SER A 7 -2.87 -18.61 21.69
N PRO A 8 -2.81 -17.41 21.03
CA PRO A 8 -3.91 -16.45 21.11
C PRO A 8 -5.20 -17.01 20.54
N THR A 9 -6.30 -16.66 21.17
CA THR A 9 -7.65 -17.00 20.71
C THR A 9 -7.94 -16.31 19.37
N ARG A 10 -8.91 -16.82 18.62
CA ARG A 10 -9.37 -16.18 17.38
C ARG A 10 -9.80 -14.74 17.60
N LYS A 11 -10.44 -14.42 18.72
CA LYS A 11 -10.88 -13.05 19.06
C LYS A 11 -9.66 -12.12 19.22
N GLN A 12 -8.62 -12.57 19.91
CA GLN A 12 -7.38 -11.82 20.06
C GLN A 12 -6.68 -11.61 18.69
N GLY A 13 -6.67 -12.65 17.84
CA GLY A 13 -6.11 -12.53 16.49
C GLY A 13 -6.86 -11.51 15.61
N ILE A 14 -8.18 -11.42 15.73
CA ILE A 14 -8.99 -10.40 15.02
C ILE A 14 -8.71 -8.99 15.56
N ILE A 15 -8.52 -8.82 16.88
CA ILE A 15 -8.14 -7.53 17.46
C ILE A 15 -6.76 -7.09 16.95
N MET A 16 -5.77 -7.99 16.97
CA MET A 16 -4.43 -7.72 16.43
C MET A 16 -4.48 -7.35 14.93
N PHE A 17 -5.25 -8.07 14.13
CA PHE A 17 -5.50 -7.73 12.74
C PHE A 17 -6.11 -6.33 12.58
N GLY A 18 -7.11 -5.99 13.40
CA GLY A 18 -7.76 -4.67 13.41
C GLY A 18 -6.77 -3.54 13.73
N ILE A 19 -5.89 -3.72 14.72
CA ILE A 19 -4.84 -2.74 15.06
C ILE A 19 -3.88 -2.53 13.88
N LEU A 20 -3.46 -3.60 13.20
CA LEU A 20 -2.56 -3.48 12.05
C LEU A 20 -3.23 -2.83 10.84
N ILE A 21 -4.51 -3.10 10.58
CA ILE A 21 -5.28 -2.38 9.54
C ILE A 21 -5.38 -0.90 9.88
N ALA A 22 -5.73 -0.55 11.12
CA ALA A 22 -5.77 0.85 11.56
C ALA A 22 -4.40 1.53 11.43
N ALA A 23 -3.31 0.84 11.75
CA ALA A 23 -1.96 1.34 11.58
C ALA A 23 -1.60 1.57 10.10
N TYR A 24 -2.08 0.73 9.19
CA TYR A 24 -1.88 0.94 7.77
C TYR A 24 -2.71 2.12 7.23
N VAL A 25 -3.93 2.33 7.74
CA VAL A 25 -4.72 3.55 7.47
C VAL A 25 -3.97 4.78 7.97
N VAL A 26 -3.44 4.78 9.21
CA VAL A 26 -2.66 5.89 9.78
C VAL A 26 -1.38 6.14 8.98
N PHE A 27 -0.71 5.13 8.47
CA PHE A 27 0.39 5.29 7.53
C PHE A 27 -0.04 6.05 6.28
N ALA A 28 -1.15 5.65 5.66
CA ALA A 28 -1.70 6.30 4.47
C ALA A 28 -2.08 7.76 4.74
N THR A 29 -2.76 8.05 5.87
CA THR A 29 -3.12 9.42 6.26
C THR A 29 -1.87 10.29 6.42
N ASN A 30 -0.84 9.79 7.09
CA ASN A 30 0.40 10.54 7.28
C ASN A 30 1.13 10.80 5.96
N TRP A 31 1.16 9.83 5.05
CA TRP A 31 1.79 10.03 3.74
C TRP A 31 1.05 11.08 2.93
N VAL A 32 -0.26 10.91 2.75
CA VAL A 32 -1.10 11.80 1.93
C VAL A 32 -1.17 13.21 2.53
N ALA A 33 -1.33 13.34 3.85
CA ALA A 33 -1.33 14.64 4.53
C ALA A 33 0.01 15.38 4.37
N GLY A 34 1.13 14.67 4.57
CA GLY A 34 2.45 15.26 4.37
C GLY A 34 2.72 15.67 2.93
N SER A 35 2.16 14.96 1.94
CA SER A 35 2.25 15.35 0.52
C SER A 35 1.39 16.57 0.21
N ASN A 36 0.18 16.68 0.78
CA ASN A 36 -0.67 17.85 0.62
C ASN A 36 -0.07 19.11 1.28
N LEU A 37 0.71 18.95 2.35
CA LEU A 37 1.42 20.02 3.06
C LEU A 37 2.87 20.20 2.57
N SER A 38 3.27 19.55 1.48
CA SER A 38 4.65 19.57 0.99
C SER A 38 5.18 21.00 0.76
N LYS A 39 4.33 21.93 0.26
CA LYS A 39 4.71 23.32 0.09
C LYS A 39 5.03 23.99 1.42
N GLN A 40 4.15 23.89 2.41
CA GLN A 40 4.33 24.48 3.75
C GLN A 40 5.57 23.90 4.46
N ILE A 41 5.81 22.61 4.27
CA ILE A 41 6.98 21.92 4.80
C ILE A 41 8.26 22.44 4.14
N THR A 42 8.30 22.52 2.80
CA THR A 42 9.47 23.05 2.09
C THR A 42 9.70 24.52 2.39
N ASP A 43 8.66 25.36 2.36
CA ASP A 43 8.76 26.79 2.71
C ASP A 43 9.33 26.99 4.12
N HIS A 44 8.93 26.14 5.07
CA HIS A 44 9.47 26.20 6.43
C HIS A 44 10.97 25.88 6.51
N TYR A 45 11.43 24.80 5.84
CA TYR A 45 12.83 24.36 5.93
C TYR A 45 13.78 25.13 5.02
N PHE A 46 13.29 25.73 3.95
CA PHE A 46 14.06 26.52 2.98
C PHE A 46 13.74 28.03 3.06
N ASN A 47 13.11 28.49 4.16
CA ASN A 47 12.81 29.90 4.38
C ASN A 47 12.03 30.58 3.25
N GLY A 48 11.13 29.86 2.58
CA GLY A 48 10.34 30.35 1.45
C GLY A 48 11.08 30.38 0.11
N GLU A 49 12.32 29.94 0.03
CA GLU A 49 13.04 29.84 -1.24
C GLU A 49 12.40 28.78 -2.15
N LYS A 50 12.33 29.08 -3.44
CA LYS A 50 11.83 28.10 -4.42
C LYS A 50 12.80 26.94 -4.55
N VAL A 51 12.32 25.76 -4.22
CA VAL A 51 13.07 24.52 -4.41
C VAL A 51 12.72 23.87 -5.75
N SER A 52 13.66 23.11 -6.33
CA SER A 52 13.38 22.35 -7.55
C SER A 52 12.33 21.27 -7.32
N PRO A 53 11.54 20.87 -8.35
CA PRO A 53 10.60 19.74 -8.26
C PRO A 53 11.24 18.46 -7.74
N ILE A 54 12.52 18.22 -8.04
CA ILE A 54 13.26 17.07 -7.53
C ILE A 54 13.38 17.12 -6.01
N ILE A 55 13.75 18.28 -5.44
CA ILE A 55 13.90 18.46 -3.98
C ILE A 55 12.53 18.35 -3.30
N SER A 56 11.47 18.92 -3.86
CA SER A 56 10.12 18.83 -3.28
C SER A 56 9.58 17.39 -3.23
N GLU A 57 10.02 16.52 -4.15
CA GLU A 57 9.64 15.11 -4.22
C GLU A 57 10.60 14.14 -3.47
N VAL A 58 11.72 14.62 -2.91
CA VAL A 58 12.69 13.76 -2.21
C VAL A 58 12.05 12.95 -1.09
N VAL A 59 11.08 13.50 -0.36
CA VAL A 59 10.36 12.77 0.68
C VAL A 59 9.63 11.57 0.07
N ASN A 60 8.97 11.72 -1.07
CA ASN A 60 8.25 10.64 -1.75
C ASN A 60 9.23 9.58 -2.30
N TYR A 61 10.39 9.98 -2.84
CA TYR A 61 11.42 9.02 -3.27
C TYR A 61 11.94 8.20 -2.11
N THR A 62 12.27 8.84 -0.99
CA THR A 62 12.79 8.13 0.19
C THR A 62 11.75 7.21 0.81
N ILE A 63 10.48 7.59 0.83
CA ILE A 63 9.36 6.74 1.22
C ILE A 63 9.32 5.48 0.35
N THR A 64 9.40 5.61 -0.97
CA THR A 64 9.32 4.46 -1.87
C THR A 64 10.56 3.58 -1.81
N ILE A 65 11.76 4.15 -1.64
CA ILE A 65 13.00 3.40 -1.41
C ILE A 65 12.89 2.60 -0.10
N ALA A 66 12.39 3.21 0.98
CA ALA A 66 12.14 2.49 2.23
C ALA A 66 11.16 1.33 2.04
N ARG A 67 10.12 1.49 1.20
CA ARG A 67 9.16 0.43 0.88
C ARG A 67 9.80 -0.71 0.11
N ILE A 68 10.72 -0.44 -0.81
CA ILE A 68 11.49 -1.48 -1.50
C ILE A 68 12.26 -2.34 -0.49
N ILE A 69 13.03 -1.70 0.37
CA ILE A 69 13.87 -2.38 1.37
C ILE A 69 12.99 -3.12 2.38
N ALA A 70 11.95 -2.49 2.91
CA ALA A 70 11.05 -3.08 3.89
C ALA A 70 10.36 -4.34 3.34
N ASN A 71 9.88 -4.32 2.10
CA ASN A 71 9.21 -5.47 1.49
C ASN A 71 10.16 -6.66 1.29
N LEU A 72 11.42 -6.41 0.92
CA LEU A 72 12.44 -7.46 0.82
C LEU A 72 12.79 -8.05 2.20
N LEU A 73 12.85 -7.22 3.23
CA LEU A 73 13.24 -7.66 4.57
C LEU A 73 12.07 -8.19 5.41
N ALA A 74 10.83 -7.88 5.06
CA ALA A 74 9.66 -8.17 5.89
C ALA A 74 9.52 -9.66 6.24
N ALA A 75 9.68 -10.56 5.27
CA ALA A 75 9.61 -12.00 5.52
C ALA A 75 10.73 -12.48 6.46
N PHE A 76 11.96 -11.99 6.29
CA PHE A 76 13.08 -12.30 7.15
C PHE A 76 12.86 -11.80 8.58
N ILE A 77 12.40 -10.56 8.74
CA ILE A 77 12.10 -9.95 10.04
C ILE A 77 10.98 -10.73 10.75
N LEU A 78 9.92 -11.10 10.01
CA LEU A 78 8.80 -11.87 10.56
C LEU A 78 9.23 -13.23 11.10
N ILE A 79 10.09 -13.96 10.36
CA ILE A 79 10.60 -15.27 10.76
C ILE A 79 11.54 -15.13 11.98
N LYS A 80 12.42 -14.13 11.97
CA LYS A 80 13.44 -13.97 13.01
C LYS A 80 12.88 -13.43 14.33
N LEU A 81 11.96 -12.48 14.27
CA LEU A 81 11.43 -11.78 15.44
C LEU A 81 10.08 -12.31 15.95
N HIS A 82 9.44 -13.22 15.23
CA HIS A 82 8.05 -13.63 15.43
C HIS A 82 7.03 -12.49 15.25
N PRO A 83 5.74 -12.77 15.00
CA PRO A 83 4.76 -11.77 14.60
C PRO A 83 4.58 -10.61 15.59
N LYS A 84 4.59 -10.89 16.89
CA LYS A 84 4.43 -9.86 17.93
C LYS A 84 5.57 -8.85 17.89
N LYS A 85 6.82 -9.31 17.95
CA LYS A 85 8.01 -8.44 17.98
C LYS A 85 8.24 -7.77 16.63
N ALA A 86 7.99 -8.46 15.53
CA ALA A 86 8.07 -7.89 14.20
C ALA A 86 7.10 -6.70 14.03
N ALA A 87 5.85 -6.84 14.52
CA ALA A 87 4.89 -5.75 14.48
C ALA A 87 5.23 -4.61 15.46
N ILE A 88 5.84 -4.90 16.63
CA ILE A 88 6.39 -3.86 17.53
C ILE A 88 7.41 -3.01 16.77
N LEU A 89 8.36 -3.62 16.07
CA LEU A 89 9.35 -2.91 15.28
C LEU A 89 8.68 -2.04 14.19
N ALA A 90 7.72 -2.60 13.47
CA ALA A 90 7.02 -1.88 12.40
C ALA A 90 6.21 -0.68 12.92
N LEU A 91 5.48 -0.85 14.02
CA LEU A 91 4.71 0.23 14.65
C LEU A 91 5.60 1.27 15.30
N PHE A 92 6.73 0.88 15.89
CA PHE A 92 7.74 1.81 16.38
C PHE A 92 8.30 2.66 15.25
N CYS A 93 8.65 2.05 14.09
CA CYS A 93 9.05 2.80 12.92
C CYS A 93 7.94 3.76 12.44
N LEU A 94 6.67 3.35 12.52
CA LEU A 94 5.55 4.22 12.15
C LEU A 94 5.46 5.48 13.04
N CYS A 95 5.84 5.40 14.32
CA CYS A 95 5.87 6.54 15.23
C CYS A 95 6.86 7.65 14.81
N PHE A 96 7.80 7.36 13.91
CA PHE A 96 8.67 8.39 13.33
C PHE A 96 7.91 9.43 12.51
N SER A 97 6.66 9.18 12.12
CA SER A 97 5.77 10.22 11.59
C SER A 97 5.59 11.39 12.56
N PHE A 98 5.50 11.11 13.85
CA PHE A 98 5.39 12.11 14.91
C PHE A 98 6.73 12.81 15.17
N PHE A 99 7.81 12.07 15.30
CA PHE A 99 9.13 12.66 15.56
C PHE A 99 9.64 13.53 14.43
N ALA A 100 9.26 13.23 13.18
CA ALA A 100 9.63 14.03 12.01
C ALA A 100 9.24 15.52 12.15
N ILE A 101 8.12 15.83 12.81
CA ILE A 101 7.57 17.18 12.93
C ILE A 101 8.47 18.11 13.77
N PHE A 102 9.24 17.55 14.69
CA PHE A 102 10.10 18.29 15.60
C PHE A 102 11.53 18.42 15.10
N THR A 103 11.83 17.96 13.91
CA THR A 103 13.17 18.08 13.32
C THR A 103 13.47 19.53 12.90
N HIS A 104 14.73 19.95 13.02
CA HIS A 104 15.18 21.28 12.65
C HIS A 104 15.76 21.35 11.21
N ASN A 105 15.82 20.21 10.52
CA ASN A 105 16.47 20.09 9.22
C ASN A 105 15.60 19.25 8.29
N TYR A 106 15.47 19.71 7.02
CA TYR A 106 14.68 19.01 5.99
C TYR A 106 15.14 17.56 5.75
N TRP A 107 16.44 17.32 5.78
CA TRP A 107 16.98 15.97 5.55
C TRP A 107 16.67 15.03 6.71
N LEU A 108 16.70 15.54 7.95
CA LEU A 108 16.31 14.75 9.13
C LEU A 108 14.79 14.49 9.14
N TYR A 109 13.98 15.47 8.73
CA TYR A 109 12.55 15.27 8.46
C TYR A 109 12.35 14.14 7.45
N THR A 110 13.00 14.23 6.29
CA THR A 110 12.92 13.24 5.22
C THR A 110 13.35 11.85 5.68
N PHE A 111 14.43 11.74 6.44
CA PHE A 111 14.90 10.49 7.01
C PHE A 111 13.89 9.88 7.99
N SER A 112 13.28 10.70 8.85
CA SER A 112 12.23 10.25 9.77
C SER A 112 11.00 9.75 8.99
N ARG A 113 10.61 10.42 7.92
CA ARG A 113 9.54 9.97 7.01
C ARG A 113 9.88 8.66 6.29
N MET A 114 11.14 8.47 5.96
CA MET A 114 11.65 7.20 5.39
C MET A 114 11.49 6.05 6.40
N ILE A 115 11.85 6.25 7.67
CA ILE A 115 11.66 5.24 8.73
C ILE A 115 10.18 4.94 8.93
N MET A 116 9.32 5.96 8.97
CA MET A 116 7.86 5.77 9.03
C MET A 116 7.37 4.85 7.90
N ALA A 117 7.84 5.08 6.68
CA ALA A 117 7.43 4.30 5.51
C ALA A 117 7.95 2.86 5.54
N PHE A 118 9.13 2.64 6.09
CA PHE A 118 9.67 1.31 6.36
C PHE A 118 8.72 0.53 7.27
N GLY A 119 8.24 1.14 8.36
CA GLY A 119 7.25 0.55 9.25
C GLY A 119 5.92 0.25 8.55
N GLY A 120 5.35 1.22 7.84
CA GLY A 120 4.08 1.07 7.12
C GLY A 120 4.11 -0.04 6.07
N SER A 121 5.24 -0.24 5.40
CA SER A 121 5.40 -1.33 4.42
C SER A 121 5.55 -2.70 5.05
N MET A 122 6.22 -2.80 6.19
CA MET A 122 6.27 -4.06 6.93
C MET A 122 4.88 -4.47 7.43
N ILE A 123 4.07 -3.53 7.90
CA ILE A 123 2.72 -3.79 8.40
C ILE A 123 1.88 -4.50 7.34
N ILE A 124 1.86 -4.02 6.08
CA ILE A 124 1.03 -4.64 5.03
C ILE A 124 1.46 -6.09 4.72
N VAL A 125 2.74 -6.39 4.84
CA VAL A 125 3.23 -7.77 4.67
C VAL A 125 2.85 -8.64 5.87
N PHE A 126 3.00 -8.12 7.09
CA PHE A 126 2.71 -8.87 8.31
C PHE A 126 1.22 -9.20 8.47
N ILE A 127 0.33 -8.31 8.05
CA ILE A 127 -1.13 -8.54 8.07
C ILE A 127 -1.50 -9.90 7.45
N ASN A 128 -0.81 -10.32 6.39
CA ASN A 128 -1.10 -11.58 5.71
C ASN A 128 -0.90 -12.81 6.62
N SER A 129 0.04 -12.77 7.56
CA SER A 129 0.27 -13.87 8.51
C SER A 129 -0.88 -14.00 9.52
N PHE A 130 -1.47 -12.86 9.93
CA PHE A 130 -2.65 -12.85 10.81
C PHE A 130 -3.90 -13.34 10.08
N VAL A 131 -4.07 -12.95 8.83
CA VAL A 131 -5.15 -13.44 7.96
C VAL A 131 -5.06 -14.95 7.78
N ALA A 132 -3.86 -15.45 7.50
CA ALA A 132 -3.65 -16.88 7.30
C ALA A 132 -4.04 -17.70 8.53
N LYS A 133 -3.73 -17.21 9.73
CA LYS A 133 -3.95 -17.96 10.99
C LYS A 133 -5.35 -17.79 11.58
N PHE A 134 -5.88 -16.57 11.61
CA PHE A 134 -7.06 -16.23 12.40
C PHE A 134 -8.34 -16.03 11.58
N ILE A 135 -8.24 -15.80 10.27
CA ILE A 135 -9.39 -15.53 9.41
C ILE A 135 -9.83 -16.82 8.70
N PRO A 136 -11.10 -17.21 8.81
CA PRO A 136 -11.65 -18.38 8.11
C PRO A 136 -11.57 -18.21 6.59
N ASN A 137 -11.50 -19.33 5.87
CA ASN A 137 -11.33 -19.33 4.42
C ASN A 137 -12.47 -18.61 3.67
N ASP A 138 -13.71 -18.74 4.14
CA ASP A 138 -14.90 -18.08 3.61
C ASP A 138 -14.84 -16.54 3.71
N LYS A 139 -14.06 -16.00 4.66
CA LYS A 139 -13.92 -14.55 4.91
C LYS A 139 -12.62 -13.95 4.35
N LYS A 140 -11.70 -14.75 3.81
CA LYS A 140 -10.40 -14.28 3.30
C LYS A 140 -10.56 -13.27 2.15
N ILE A 141 -11.50 -13.48 1.23
CA ILE A 141 -11.75 -12.55 0.12
C ILE A 141 -12.20 -11.18 0.64
N MET A 142 -13.12 -11.17 1.59
CA MET A 142 -13.56 -9.92 2.23
C MET A 142 -12.41 -9.24 2.98
N THR A 143 -11.58 -10.01 3.66
CA THR A 143 -10.42 -9.50 4.38
C THR A 143 -9.38 -8.89 3.44
N SER A 144 -9.11 -9.52 2.29
CA SER A 144 -8.25 -8.96 1.26
C SER A 144 -8.78 -7.63 0.71
N ALA A 145 -10.10 -7.51 0.54
CA ALA A 145 -10.72 -6.25 0.16
C ALA A 145 -10.54 -5.15 1.22
N ILE A 146 -10.65 -5.48 2.51
CA ILE A 146 -10.40 -4.54 3.61
C ILE A 146 -8.93 -4.07 3.58
N ILE A 147 -7.98 -4.98 3.37
CA ILE A 147 -6.55 -4.66 3.30
C ILE A 147 -6.27 -3.70 2.13
N THR A 148 -6.82 -4.00 0.95
CA THR A 148 -6.62 -3.15 -0.24
C THR A 148 -7.32 -1.80 -0.12
N ALA A 149 -8.47 -1.74 0.55
CA ALA A 149 -9.20 -0.51 0.79
C ALA A 149 -8.56 0.38 1.87
N ALA A 150 -7.76 -0.15 2.79
CA ALA A 150 -7.25 0.58 3.95
C ALA A 150 -6.44 1.83 3.56
N TYR A 151 -5.59 1.75 2.53
CA TYR A 151 -4.86 2.92 2.03
C TYR A 151 -5.81 4.01 1.52
N ASN A 152 -6.85 3.62 0.78
CA ASN A 152 -7.83 4.54 0.21
C ASN A 152 -8.69 5.20 1.26
N VAL A 153 -9.04 4.48 2.31
CA VAL A 153 -9.75 5.02 3.48
C VAL A 153 -8.90 6.12 4.12
N GLY A 154 -7.59 5.89 4.29
CA GLY A 154 -6.67 6.90 4.80
C GLY A 154 -6.59 8.13 3.89
N ALA A 155 -6.45 7.94 2.58
CA ALA A 155 -6.39 9.03 1.61
C ALA A 155 -7.71 9.83 1.54
N ALA A 156 -8.86 9.13 1.53
CA ALA A 156 -10.18 9.78 1.54
C ALA A 156 -10.41 10.57 2.82
N LEU A 157 -10.00 10.03 3.98
CA LEU A 157 -10.10 10.75 5.26
C LEU A 157 -9.32 12.07 5.21
N VAL A 158 -8.09 12.05 4.71
CA VAL A 158 -7.30 13.28 4.54
C VAL A 158 -7.99 14.23 3.58
N ALA A 159 -8.46 13.77 2.43
CA ALA A 159 -9.14 14.63 1.45
C ALA A 159 -10.37 15.31 2.04
N ILE A 160 -11.22 14.56 2.77
CA ILE A 160 -12.42 15.11 3.43
C ILE A 160 -12.02 16.15 4.48
N LEU A 161 -11.05 15.86 5.33
CA LEU A 161 -10.62 16.78 6.38
C LEU A 161 -10.00 18.06 5.79
N PHE A 162 -9.20 17.95 4.73
CA PHE A 162 -8.66 19.12 4.04
C PHE A 162 -9.75 19.92 3.30
N LEU A 163 -10.80 19.29 2.79
CA LEU A 163 -11.92 20.02 2.23
C LEU A 163 -12.66 20.87 3.26
N LEU A 164 -12.79 20.37 4.49
CA LEU A 164 -13.52 21.03 5.56
C LEU A 164 -12.68 22.08 6.31
N PHE A 165 -11.37 21.84 6.48
CA PHE A 165 -10.53 22.60 7.41
C PHE A 165 -9.22 23.07 6.77
N LYS A 166 -9.18 23.27 5.45
CA LYS A 166 -7.95 23.56 4.69
C LYS A 166 -7.17 24.76 5.25
N GLU A 167 -7.85 25.87 5.53
CA GLU A 167 -7.21 27.09 6.00
C GLU A 167 -6.44 26.83 7.30
N HIS A 168 -7.07 26.23 8.29
CA HIS A 168 -6.43 25.87 9.55
C HIS A 168 -5.29 24.86 9.38
N PHE A 169 -5.46 23.87 8.48
CA PHE A 169 -4.46 22.82 8.26
C PHE A 169 -3.22 23.33 7.55
N VAL A 170 -3.35 24.32 6.69
CA VAL A 170 -2.25 24.93 5.96
C VAL A 170 -1.50 25.95 6.81
N GLU A 171 -2.23 26.77 7.58
CA GLU A 171 -1.68 27.79 8.47
C GLU A 171 -0.79 27.13 9.55
N ASP A 172 -1.30 26.09 10.22
CA ASP A 172 -0.62 25.38 11.29
C ASP A 172 -0.26 23.94 10.87
N TRP A 173 0.54 23.79 9.81
CA TRP A 173 0.89 22.49 9.26
C TRP A 173 1.50 21.52 10.28
N ARG A 174 2.23 22.03 11.28
CA ARG A 174 2.83 21.21 12.35
C ARG A 174 1.76 20.58 13.23
N TYR A 175 0.79 21.38 13.72
CA TYR A 175 -0.32 20.85 14.52
C TYR A 175 -1.18 19.87 13.73
N THR A 176 -1.39 20.13 12.46
CA THR A 176 -2.07 19.21 11.54
C THR A 176 -1.35 17.87 11.45
N MET A 177 -0.03 17.89 11.25
CA MET A 177 0.78 16.67 11.20
C MET A 177 0.85 15.96 12.56
N ILE A 178 0.87 16.69 13.69
CA ILE A 178 0.75 16.12 15.03
C ILE A 178 -0.57 15.36 15.16
N GLY A 179 -1.69 16.00 14.75
CA GLY A 179 -3.02 15.38 14.81
C GLY A 179 -3.09 14.06 14.05
N PHE A 180 -2.52 13.97 12.84
CA PHE A 180 -2.47 12.72 12.08
C PHE A 180 -1.49 11.68 12.65
N SER A 181 -0.37 12.14 13.24
CA SER A 181 0.71 11.25 13.67
C SER A 181 0.49 10.67 15.06
N ILE A 182 -0.26 11.34 15.94
CA ILE A 182 -0.48 10.89 17.31
C ILE A 182 -1.16 9.51 17.37
N PHE A 183 -1.98 9.21 16.37
CA PHE A 183 -2.63 7.89 16.25
C PHE A 183 -1.62 6.75 16.06
N SER A 184 -0.44 7.01 15.49
CA SER A 184 0.61 5.99 15.39
C SER A 184 1.12 5.57 16.77
N ILE A 185 1.27 6.53 17.69
CA ILE A 185 1.71 6.29 19.07
C ILE A 185 0.61 5.54 19.84
N ILE A 186 -0.65 5.96 19.69
CA ILE A 186 -1.80 5.29 20.33
C ILE A 186 -1.86 3.82 19.88
N LEU A 187 -1.75 3.56 18.59
CA LEU A 187 -1.78 2.19 18.05
C LEU A 187 -0.56 1.36 18.49
N PHE A 188 0.61 1.97 18.61
CA PHE A 188 1.79 1.32 19.18
C PHE A 188 1.55 0.89 20.63
N ILE A 189 1.00 1.77 21.47
CA ILE A 189 0.63 1.46 22.86
C ILE A 189 -0.45 0.37 22.91
N CYS A 190 -1.50 0.48 22.09
CA CYS A 190 -2.52 -0.56 21.99
C CYS A 190 -1.92 -1.92 21.61
N TRP A 191 -0.95 -1.93 20.69
CA TRP A 191 -0.27 -3.17 20.32
C TRP A 191 0.52 -3.76 21.50
N LEU A 192 1.23 -2.97 22.25
CA LEU A 192 1.98 -3.44 23.44
C LEU A 192 1.06 -4.10 24.47
N ILE A 193 -0.17 -3.58 24.64
CA ILE A 193 -1.15 -4.08 25.61
C ILE A 193 -1.88 -5.33 25.10
N PHE A 194 -2.37 -5.31 23.84
CA PHE A 194 -3.31 -6.32 23.33
C PHE A 194 -2.65 -7.41 22.47
N SER A 195 -1.35 -7.30 22.15
CA SER A 195 -0.70 -8.26 21.27
C SER A 195 -0.25 -9.52 22.01
N HIS A 196 -0.44 -10.64 21.35
CA HIS A 196 0.03 -11.95 21.80
C HIS A 196 0.94 -12.53 20.72
N ASP A 197 1.96 -13.27 21.15
CA ASP A 197 2.82 -13.96 20.20
C ASP A 197 2.19 -15.24 19.70
N PHE A 198 2.55 -15.65 18.50
CA PHE A 198 2.14 -16.90 17.91
C PHE A 198 3.17 -17.38 16.90
N GLU A 199 3.27 -18.67 16.74
CA GLU A 199 4.07 -19.21 15.65
C GLU A 199 3.39 -18.87 14.32
N PRO A 200 4.11 -18.25 13.38
CA PRO A 200 3.60 -18.05 12.05
C PRO A 200 3.55 -19.40 11.36
N THR A 201 2.51 -20.20 11.71
CA THR A 201 2.26 -21.45 11.02
C THR A 201 1.88 -21.12 9.59
N ILE A 202 2.86 -21.14 8.71
CA ILE A 202 2.68 -21.07 7.27
C ILE A 202 2.21 -22.47 6.81
N THR A 203 1.14 -22.96 7.42
CA THR A 203 0.46 -24.16 6.95
C THR A 203 -0.84 -23.71 6.30
N TRP A 204 -0.75 -23.46 5.02
CA TRP A 204 -1.94 -23.51 4.19
C TRP A 204 -2.37 -25.00 4.17
N LYS A 205 -3.34 -25.36 5.00
CA LYS A 205 -4.05 -26.63 4.78
C LYS A 205 -4.81 -26.45 3.47
N HIS A 206 -4.29 -27.06 2.42
CA HIS A 206 -5.02 -27.21 1.17
C HIS A 206 -6.42 -27.76 1.49
N PRO A 207 -7.50 -27.32 0.85
CA PRO A 207 -8.83 -27.93 1.04
C PRO A 207 -8.84 -29.43 0.80
N ASN A 208 -7.84 -29.96 0.11
CA ASN A 208 -7.63 -31.38 -0.16
C ASN A 208 -6.61 -32.07 0.78
N TYR A 209 -6.22 -31.42 1.90
CA TYR A 209 -5.27 -32.04 2.85
C TYR A 209 -5.80 -33.38 3.40
N PHE A 210 -7.10 -33.53 3.54
CA PHE A 210 -7.71 -34.78 3.99
C PHE A 210 -7.56 -35.89 2.94
N VAL A 211 -7.74 -35.54 1.66
CA VAL A 211 -7.50 -36.47 0.54
C VAL A 211 -6.03 -36.76 0.37
N TYR A 212 -5.16 -35.77 0.54
CA TYR A 212 -3.72 -35.91 0.47
C TYR A 212 -3.16 -36.76 1.63
N LYS A 213 -3.71 -36.60 2.85
CA LYS A 213 -3.37 -37.43 4.01
C LYS A 213 -3.80 -38.88 3.81
N LEU A 214 -5.01 -39.13 3.28
CA LEU A 214 -5.51 -40.44 2.94
C LEU A 214 -4.64 -41.13 1.82
N LEU A 215 -4.16 -40.34 0.85
CA LEU A 215 -3.28 -40.85 -0.21
C LEU A 215 -1.88 -41.13 0.30
N ILE A 216 -1.36 -40.41 1.30
CA ILE A 216 -0.08 -40.69 1.93
C ILE A 216 -0.17 -41.91 2.84
N GLU A 217 -1.23 -42.06 3.64
CA GLU A 217 -1.46 -43.21 4.51
C GLU A 217 -1.69 -44.53 3.71
N SER A 218 -2.10 -44.42 2.44
CA SER A 218 -2.25 -45.59 1.54
C SER A 218 -1.01 -45.95 0.74
N LYS A 219 0.06 -45.17 0.82
CA LYS A 219 1.36 -45.41 0.16
C LYS A 219 2.51 -45.30 1.17
N GLU A 220 2.62 -46.24 2.05
CA GLU A 220 3.90 -46.60 2.66
C GLU A 220 4.86 -47.02 1.54
N THR A 221 5.87 -46.22 1.29
CA THR A 221 6.95 -46.32 0.30
C THR A 221 6.85 -45.37 -0.88
N LEU A 222 6.88 -44.06 -0.63
CA LEU A 222 7.49 -43.15 -1.58
C LEU A 222 8.44 -42.25 -0.78
N HIS A 223 9.73 -42.30 -1.18
CA HIS A 223 10.78 -41.44 -0.67
C HIS A 223 10.23 -40.06 -0.36
N GLU A 224 10.54 -39.52 0.84
CA GLU A 224 10.52 -38.10 1.10
C GLU A 224 11.44 -37.44 0.06
N GLU A 225 10.92 -37.14 -1.13
CA GLU A 225 11.52 -36.10 -1.96
C GLU A 225 11.52 -34.85 -1.08
N GLU A 226 12.71 -34.48 -0.62
CA GLU A 226 12.95 -33.19 0.05
C GLU A 226 12.27 -32.14 -0.80
N VAL A 227 11.11 -31.61 -0.33
CA VAL A 227 10.39 -30.55 -1.01
C VAL A 227 11.37 -29.38 -1.02
N LYS A 228 12.05 -29.21 -2.14
CA LYS A 228 13.12 -28.24 -2.32
C LYS A 228 12.64 -26.88 -1.82
N LYS A 229 13.24 -26.43 -0.74
CA LYS A 229 12.83 -25.20 -0.05
C LYS A 229 13.03 -24.02 -0.99
N TYR A 230 11.92 -23.39 -1.42
CA TYR A 230 11.96 -22.24 -2.32
C TYR A 230 12.66 -21.07 -1.64
N THR A 231 13.69 -20.52 -2.27
CA THR A 231 14.54 -19.44 -1.72
C THR A 231 14.34 -18.14 -2.46
N TYR A 232 14.87 -17.02 -1.92
CA TYR A 232 14.92 -15.75 -2.65
C TYR A 232 15.68 -15.86 -3.97
N ALA A 233 16.74 -16.68 -4.02
CA ALA A 233 17.49 -16.93 -5.26
C ALA A 233 16.62 -17.57 -6.34
N ASP A 234 15.71 -18.48 -5.96
CA ASP A 234 14.75 -19.08 -6.89
C ASP A 234 13.71 -18.04 -7.35
N GLY A 235 13.25 -17.17 -6.44
CA GLY A 235 12.36 -16.05 -6.76
C GLY A 235 12.98 -15.08 -7.76
N PHE A 236 14.24 -14.71 -7.58
CA PHE A 236 14.95 -13.84 -8.53
C PHE A 236 15.22 -14.47 -9.89
N LYS A 237 15.11 -15.80 -10.04
CA LYS A 237 15.20 -16.50 -11.33
C LYS A 237 13.85 -16.63 -12.03
N ASP A 238 12.75 -16.36 -11.35
CA ASP A 238 11.40 -16.51 -11.89
C ASP A 238 11.04 -15.36 -12.83
N LYS A 239 10.99 -15.63 -14.14
CA LYS A 239 10.65 -14.63 -15.17
C LYS A 239 9.27 -14.00 -14.98
N PHE A 240 8.33 -14.73 -14.38
CA PHE A 240 6.99 -14.21 -14.11
C PHE A 240 7.06 -12.97 -13.21
N ILE A 241 7.91 -13.00 -12.18
CA ILE A 241 8.06 -11.89 -11.22
C ILE A 241 8.44 -10.58 -11.95
N TYR A 242 9.38 -10.64 -12.89
CA TYR A 242 9.83 -9.44 -13.61
C TYR A 242 8.76 -8.84 -14.50
N VAL A 243 8.11 -9.67 -15.32
CA VAL A 243 7.03 -9.21 -16.22
C VAL A 243 5.85 -8.67 -15.41
N PHE A 244 5.50 -9.39 -14.36
CA PHE A 244 4.39 -9.03 -13.48
C PHE A 244 4.69 -7.73 -12.72
N SER A 245 5.90 -7.58 -12.18
CA SER A 245 6.32 -6.38 -11.46
C SER A 245 6.42 -5.15 -12.36
N LEU A 246 6.80 -5.32 -13.63
CA LEU A 246 6.83 -4.22 -14.60
C LEU A 246 5.42 -3.66 -14.83
N GLY A 247 4.45 -4.52 -15.10
CA GLY A 247 3.05 -4.11 -15.26
C GLY A 247 2.48 -3.48 -14.00
N PHE A 248 2.79 -4.06 -12.85
CA PHE A 248 2.32 -3.55 -11.56
C PHE A 248 3.01 -2.23 -11.15
N GLY A 249 4.27 -2.04 -11.47
CA GLY A 249 4.99 -0.78 -11.21
C GLY A 249 4.39 0.39 -11.98
N GLY A 250 4.04 0.18 -13.26
CA GLY A 250 3.28 1.15 -14.06
C GLY A 250 1.89 1.43 -13.49
N PHE A 251 1.19 0.38 -13.05
CA PHE A 251 -0.07 0.52 -12.34
C PHE A 251 0.10 1.33 -11.04
N LEU A 252 1.12 1.02 -10.22
CA LEU A 252 1.39 1.74 -8.97
C LEU A 252 1.67 3.24 -9.21
N PHE A 253 2.33 3.59 -10.28
CA PHE A 253 2.58 4.99 -10.62
C PHE A 253 1.26 5.74 -10.79
N LEU A 254 0.35 5.23 -11.62
CA LEU A 254 -0.97 5.82 -11.83
C LEU A 254 -1.89 5.70 -10.60
N TYR A 255 -1.63 4.74 -9.71
CA TYR A 255 -2.37 4.57 -8.48
C TYR A 255 -1.97 5.58 -7.39
N VAL A 256 -0.68 5.85 -7.22
CA VAL A 256 -0.16 6.68 -6.12
C VAL A 256 -0.15 8.15 -6.50
N MET A 257 0.23 8.50 -7.74
CA MET A 257 0.37 9.89 -8.17
C MET A 257 -0.89 10.75 -7.96
N PRO A 258 -2.11 10.29 -8.31
CA PRO A 258 -3.34 11.06 -8.09
C PRO A 258 -3.70 11.28 -6.61
N LEU A 259 -3.09 10.54 -5.70
CA LEU A 259 -3.34 10.65 -4.27
C LEU A 259 -2.27 11.46 -3.53
N VAL A 260 -1.11 11.65 -4.14
CA VAL A 260 0.08 12.21 -3.47
C VAL A 260 0.54 13.50 -4.14
N SER A 261 1.08 13.45 -5.34
CA SER A 261 1.78 14.59 -5.96
C SER A 261 0.96 15.31 -7.02
N LEU A 262 0.23 14.57 -7.87
CA LEU A 262 -0.47 15.12 -9.02
C LEU A 262 -1.54 16.18 -8.66
N PRO A 263 -2.35 16.05 -7.58
CA PRO A 263 -3.37 17.02 -7.25
C PRO A 263 -2.80 18.43 -7.00
N ARG A 264 -1.65 18.50 -6.33
CA ARG A 264 -0.95 19.77 -6.08
C ARG A 264 -0.45 20.37 -7.38
N VAL A 265 0.24 19.57 -8.20
CA VAL A 265 0.79 20.02 -9.49
C VAL A 265 -0.31 20.57 -10.40
N VAL A 266 -1.44 19.85 -10.50
CA VAL A 266 -2.58 20.31 -11.28
C VAL A 266 -3.16 21.62 -10.73
N ALA A 267 -3.27 21.77 -9.41
CA ALA A 267 -3.78 22.99 -8.80
C ALA A 267 -2.88 24.22 -9.05
N GLU A 268 -1.56 24.02 -9.05
CA GLU A 268 -0.60 25.10 -9.28
C GLU A 268 -0.58 25.57 -10.74
N HIS A 269 -0.93 24.72 -11.70
CA HIS A 269 -0.72 24.98 -13.12
C HIS A 269 -1.98 25.01 -13.98
N ALA A 270 -3.10 24.50 -13.48
CA ALA A 270 -4.35 24.44 -14.25
C ALA A 270 -5.01 25.82 -14.49
N HIS A 271 -4.49 26.90 -13.89
CA HIS A 271 -5.05 28.27 -13.97
C HIS A 271 -6.56 28.32 -13.73
N ASN A 272 -7.13 27.37 -13.01
CA ASN A 272 -8.55 27.27 -12.71
C ASN A 272 -8.80 27.34 -11.20
N SER A 273 -9.29 28.47 -10.71
CA SER A 273 -9.57 28.71 -9.29
C SER A 273 -10.64 27.78 -8.70
N SER A 274 -11.46 27.16 -9.56
CA SER A 274 -12.51 26.22 -9.13
C SER A 274 -11.98 24.80 -8.89
N PHE A 275 -10.77 24.49 -9.36
CA PHE A 275 -10.18 23.18 -9.13
C PHE A 275 -9.62 23.08 -7.70
N LYS A 276 -10.05 22.05 -6.98
CA LYS A 276 -9.57 21.76 -5.62
C LYS A 276 -8.85 20.41 -5.62
N PRO A 277 -7.56 20.35 -5.23
CA PRO A 277 -6.77 19.10 -5.17
C PRO A 277 -7.45 18.01 -4.34
N GLU A 278 -8.08 18.39 -3.26
CA GLU A 278 -8.75 17.49 -2.33
C GLU A 278 -9.94 16.76 -2.99
N PHE A 279 -10.67 17.44 -3.89
CA PHE A 279 -11.75 16.81 -4.66
C PHE A 279 -11.22 15.80 -5.67
N MET A 280 -10.04 16.02 -6.25
CA MET A 280 -9.41 15.03 -7.12
C MET A 280 -9.11 13.75 -6.33
N ILE A 281 -8.48 13.86 -5.15
CA ILE A 281 -8.19 12.71 -4.28
C ILE A 281 -9.50 12.00 -3.89
N LEU A 282 -10.50 12.77 -3.47
CA LEU A 282 -11.80 12.24 -3.02
C LEU A 282 -12.50 11.49 -4.15
N THR A 283 -12.58 12.05 -5.35
CA THR A 283 -13.27 11.42 -6.48
C THR A 283 -12.57 10.16 -6.96
N VAL A 284 -11.23 10.16 -7.02
CA VAL A 284 -10.45 8.95 -7.34
C VAL A 284 -10.69 7.87 -6.28
N THR A 285 -10.68 8.21 -4.98
CA THR A 285 -10.86 7.22 -3.92
C THR A 285 -12.29 6.70 -3.84
N LEU A 286 -13.30 7.54 -4.01
CA LEU A 286 -14.71 7.11 -4.06
C LEU A 286 -14.98 6.21 -5.26
N GLY A 287 -14.52 6.60 -6.46
CA GLY A 287 -14.56 5.73 -7.64
C GLY A 287 -13.86 4.40 -7.37
N GLY A 288 -12.73 4.44 -6.67
CA GLY A 288 -11.96 3.27 -6.27
C GLY A 288 -12.71 2.33 -5.32
N ILE A 289 -13.43 2.84 -4.33
CA ILE A 289 -14.26 2.03 -3.42
C ILE A 289 -15.32 1.28 -4.24
N ILE A 290 -16.03 1.98 -5.14
CA ILE A 290 -17.03 1.38 -6.02
C ILE A 290 -16.38 0.33 -6.94
N GLY A 291 -15.21 0.62 -7.51
CA GLY A 291 -14.46 -0.31 -8.35
C GLY A 291 -14.03 -1.58 -7.61
N THR A 292 -13.59 -1.45 -6.34
CA THR A 292 -13.26 -2.59 -5.49
C THR A 292 -14.48 -3.48 -5.25
N LEU A 293 -15.63 -2.89 -4.91
CA LEU A 293 -16.88 -3.63 -4.70
C LEU A 293 -17.34 -4.34 -5.99
N PHE A 294 -17.23 -3.65 -7.12
CA PHE A 294 -17.50 -4.24 -8.44
C PHE A 294 -16.59 -5.45 -8.70
N SER A 295 -15.30 -5.32 -8.47
CA SER A 295 -14.34 -6.42 -8.63
C SER A 295 -14.70 -7.64 -7.79
N LEU A 296 -15.09 -7.43 -6.52
CA LEU A 296 -15.52 -8.51 -5.63
C LEU A 296 -16.77 -9.23 -6.15
N MET A 297 -17.73 -8.49 -6.70
CA MET A 297 -18.95 -9.08 -7.28
C MET A 297 -18.65 -9.88 -8.55
N VAL A 298 -17.83 -9.33 -9.43
CA VAL A 298 -17.49 -9.95 -10.71
C VAL A 298 -16.62 -11.20 -10.52
N THR A 299 -15.61 -11.13 -9.66
CA THR A 299 -14.72 -12.28 -9.40
C THR A 299 -15.43 -13.46 -8.72
N ARG A 300 -16.52 -13.21 -8.00
CA ARG A 300 -17.33 -14.27 -7.38
C ARG A 300 -18.29 -14.96 -8.36
N LYS A 301 -18.80 -14.22 -9.33
CA LYS A 301 -19.90 -14.69 -10.20
C LYS A 301 -19.46 -15.13 -11.58
N LEU A 302 -18.35 -14.62 -12.10
CA LEU A 302 -17.95 -14.79 -13.48
C LEU A 302 -16.56 -15.42 -13.61
N ASN A 303 -16.49 -16.50 -14.39
CA ASN A 303 -15.22 -17.11 -14.81
C ASN A 303 -14.69 -16.33 -16.03
N PHE A 304 -14.04 -15.18 -15.80
CA PHE A 304 -13.53 -14.34 -16.89
C PHE A 304 -12.01 -14.52 -17.07
N ARG A 305 -11.54 -14.27 -18.29
CA ARG A 305 -10.11 -14.30 -18.61
C ARG A 305 -9.42 -13.09 -17.98
N ARG A 306 -8.43 -13.32 -17.10
CA ARG A 306 -7.72 -12.29 -16.33
C ARG A 306 -7.01 -11.27 -17.24
N LYS A 307 -6.29 -11.77 -18.26
CA LYS A 307 -5.48 -10.90 -19.15
C LYS A 307 -6.28 -9.83 -19.89
N PRO A 308 -7.36 -10.14 -20.65
CA PRO A 308 -8.15 -9.09 -21.31
C PRO A 308 -8.82 -8.13 -20.34
N PHE A 309 -9.25 -8.60 -19.17
CA PHE A 309 -9.80 -7.75 -18.12
C PHE A 309 -8.79 -6.70 -17.66
N LEU A 310 -7.56 -7.11 -17.31
CA LEU A 310 -6.50 -6.21 -16.85
C LEU A 310 -6.09 -5.21 -17.93
N ILE A 311 -6.00 -5.64 -19.21
CA ILE A 311 -5.66 -4.75 -20.32
C ILE A 311 -6.77 -3.71 -20.51
N ALA A 312 -8.03 -4.12 -20.58
CA ALA A 312 -9.15 -3.20 -20.78
C ALA A 312 -9.25 -2.16 -19.65
N HIS A 313 -9.16 -2.62 -18.38
CA HIS A 313 -9.25 -1.73 -17.24
C HIS A 313 -8.02 -0.82 -17.15
N GLY A 314 -6.83 -1.29 -17.51
CA GLY A 314 -5.63 -0.48 -17.58
C GLY A 314 -5.72 0.65 -18.61
N VAL A 315 -6.19 0.33 -19.82
CA VAL A 315 -6.39 1.34 -20.88
C VAL A 315 -7.46 2.37 -20.47
N LEU A 316 -8.58 1.92 -19.92
CA LEU A 316 -9.65 2.82 -19.46
C LEU A 316 -9.19 3.70 -18.30
N MET A 317 -8.42 3.15 -17.34
CA MET A 317 -7.83 3.91 -16.24
C MET A 317 -6.96 5.06 -16.77
N ILE A 318 -6.05 4.77 -17.72
CA ILE A 318 -5.15 5.78 -18.31
C ILE A 318 -5.97 6.80 -19.12
N GLY A 319 -6.89 6.34 -19.95
CA GLY A 319 -7.74 7.21 -20.78
C GLY A 319 -8.57 8.18 -19.96
N PHE A 320 -9.24 7.70 -18.91
CA PHE A 320 -10.02 8.57 -18.04
C PHE A 320 -9.17 9.51 -17.20
N MET A 321 -7.97 9.11 -16.78
CA MET A 321 -7.03 9.99 -16.11
C MET A 321 -6.59 11.13 -17.03
N ALA A 322 -6.21 10.82 -18.27
CA ALA A 322 -5.82 11.82 -19.27
C ALA A 322 -6.96 12.78 -19.59
N LEU A 323 -8.18 12.26 -19.82
CA LEU A 323 -9.36 13.11 -20.03
C LEU A 323 -9.65 14.00 -18.84
N GLY A 324 -9.51 13.48 -17.61
CA GLY A 324 -9.65 14.27 -16.40
C GLY A 324 -8.69 15.46 -16.39
N LEU A 325 -7.43 15.25 -16.73
CA LEU A 325 -6.43 16.31 -16.81
C LEU A 325 -6.74 17.34 -17.89
N ILE A 326 -7.18 16.92 -19.08
CA ILE A 326 -7.57 17.81 -20.20
C ILE A 326 -8.75 18.72 -19.78
N PHE A 327 -9.73 18.18 -19.08
CA PHE A 327 -10.91 18.96 -18.71
C PHE A 327 -10.74 19.86 -17.49
N VAL A 328 -9.63 19.82 -16.77
CA VAL A 328 -9.41 20.69 -15.59
C VAL A 328 -9.59 22.17 -15.90
N SER A 329 -9.06 22.63 -17.03
CA SER A 329 -9.13 24.04 -17.44
C SER A 329 -10.49 24.45 -17.99
N THR A 330 -11.26 23.53 -18.57
CA THR A 330 -12.50 23.84 -19.31
C THR A 330 -13.76 23.47 -18.54
N ASN A 331 -13.80 22.33 -17.86
CA ASN A 331 -14.96 21.84 -17.12
C ASN A 331 -14.56 20.98 -15.93
N VAL A 332 -14.45 21.62 -14.76
CA VAL A 332 -14.01 20.98 -13.52
C VAL A 332 -14.92 19.83 -13.09
N VAL A 333 -16.24 19.92 -13.29
CA VAL A 333 -17.17 18.84 -12.94
C VAL A 333 -16.93 17.61 -13.79
N LEU A 334 -16.74 17.80 -15.10
CA LEU A 334 -16.40 16.70 -16.02
C LEU A 334 -15.04 16.11 -15.67
N SER A 335 -14.05 16.94 -15.33
CA SER A 335 -12.74 16.51 -14.85
C SER A 335 -12.85 15.57 -13.65
N TYR A 336 -13.58 15.97 -12.59
CA TYR A 336 -13.80 15.12 -11.42
C TYR A 336 -14.54 13.82 -11.73
N THR A 337 -15.49 13.87 -12.66
CA THR A 337 -16.18 12.64 -13.14
C THR A 337 -15.19 11.69 -13.81
N MET A 338 -14.29 12.20 -14.67
CA MET A 338 -13.27 11.39 -15.32
C MET A 338 -12.27 10.82 -14.29
N PHE A 339 -11.85 11.60 -13.30
CA PHE A 339 -11.00 11.08 -12.20
C PHE A 339 -11.70 9.99 -11.39
N SER A 340 -13.00 10.11 -11.13
CA SER A 340 -13.78 9.06 -10.47
C SER A 340 -13.84 7.78 -11.29
N LEU A 341 -14.07 7.88 -12.60
CA LEU A 341 -14.04 6.72 -13.50
C LEU A 341 -12.64 6.10 -13.58
N SER A 342 -11.58 6.91 -13.66
CA SER A 342 -10.20 6.40 -13.58
C SER A 342 -9.98 5.62 -12.28
N GLY A 343 -10.40 6.15 -11.15
CA GLY A 343 -10.35 5.46 -9.85
C GLY A 343 -11.14 4.15 -9.86
N PHE A 344 -12.32 4.13 -10.43
CA PHE A 344 -13.12 2.91 -10.57
C PHE A 344 -12.36 1.81 -11.34
N PHE A 345 -11.82 2.11 -12.51
CA PHE A 345 -11.09 1.12 -13.31
C PHE A 345 -9.76 0.72 -12.67
N MET A 346 -9.10 1.64 -11.98
CA MET A 346 -7.88 1.39 -11.22
C MET A 346 -8.11 0.33 -10.13
N TYR A 347 -9.11 0.53 -9.30
CA TYR A 347 -9.33 -0.34 -8.16
C TYR A 347 -10.16 -1.59 -8.48
N SER A 348 -10.85 -1.63 -9.60
CA SER A 348 -11.48 -2.86 -10.08
C SER A 348 -10.47 -3.91 -10.54
N GLN A 349 -9.33 -3.50 -11.10
CA GLN A 349 -8.26 -4.42 -11.52
C GLN A 349 -7.30 -4.81 -10.38
N TYR A 350 -7.17 -3.99 -9.34
CA TYR A 350 -6.18 -4.18 -8.28
C TYR A 350 -6.29 -5.52 -7.54
N PRO A 351 -7.48 -5.97 -7.07
CA PRO A 351 -7.61 -7.29 -6.47
C PRO A 351 -7.29 -8.44 -7.44
N VAL A 352 -7.58 -8.26 -8.73
CA VAL A 352 -7.26 -9.25 -9.77
C VAL A 352 -5.75 -9.38 -9.94
N TYR A 353 -5.01 -8.26 -9.94
CA TYR A 353 -3.56 -8.27 -9.94
C TYR A 353 -3.01 -9.06 -8.75
N LEU A 354 -3.45 -8.75 -7.55
CA LEU A 354 -2.94 -9.41 -6.34
C LEU A 354 -3.30 -10.90 -6.25
N ASN A 355 -4.34 -11.34 -6.96
CA ASN A 355 -4.73 -12.75 -6.99
C ASN A 355 -3.93 -13.59 -8.01
N LEU A 356 -3.32 -12.99 -9.03
CA LEU A 356 -2.58 -13.73 -10.05
C LEU A 356 -1.49 -14.67 -9.50
N PRO A 357 -0.66 -14.27 -8.52
CA PRO A 357 0.33 -15.18 -7.93
C PRO A 357 -0.29 -16.42 -7.28
N TYR A 358 -1.49 -16.32 -6.72
CA TYR A 358 -2.18 -17.46 -6.11
C TYR A 358 -2.73 -18.47 -7.15
N GLU A 359 -2.92 -18.04 -8.39
CA GLU A 359 -3.43 -18.89 -9.48
C GLU A 359 -2.30 -19.69 -10.19
N LEU A 360 -1.03 -19.44 -9.84
CA LEU A 360 0.12 -20.14 -10.43
C LEU A 360 0.22 -21.58 -9.92
N PRO A 361 0.72 -22.53 -10.75
CA PRO A 361 0.86 -23.92 -10.35
C PRO A 361 1.93 -24.08 -9.26
N ASN A 362 1.77 -25.09 -8.41
CA ASN A 362 2.70 -25.48 -7.35
C ASN A 362 3.01 -24.36 -6.33
N MET A 363 2.00 -23.51 -6.03
CA MET A 363 2.14 -22.47 -5.04
C MET A 363 2.01 -23.01 -3.63
N ASN A 364 3.01 -22.71 -2.81
CA ASN A 364 2.96 -22.87 -1.37
C ASN A 364 3.13 -21.50 -0.68
N SER A 365 2.90 -21.46 0.62
CA SER A 365 2.95 -20.23 1.41
C SER A 365 4.32 -19.55 1.37
N GLN A 366 5.41 -20.32 1.44
CA GLN A 366 6.78 -19.79 1.40
C GLN A 366 7.07 -19.14 0.05
N ARG A 367 6.73 -19.81 -1.06
CA ARG A 367 6.91 -19.30 -2.41
C ARG A 367 6.11 -18.01 -2.61
N LEU A 368 4.83 -17.97 -2.18
CA LEU A 368 4.00 -16.78 -2.24
C LEU A 368 4.60 -15.61 -1.45
N THR A 369 5.06 -15.83 -0.22
CA THR A 369 5.64 -14.79 0.62
C THR A 369 6.89 -14.19 -0.03
N ILE A 370 7.77 -15.02 -0.56
CA ILE A 370 8.98 -14.57 -1.27
C ILE A 370 8.61 -13.82 -2.56
N MET A 371 7.70 -14.39 -3.35
CA MET A 371 7.25 -13.76 -4.59
C MET A 371 6.61 -12.39 -4.34
N PHE A 372 5.74 -12.25 -3.34
CA PHE A 372 5.15 -10.97 -2.98
C PHE A 372 6.19 -9.98 -2.47
N GLY A 373 7.16 -10.43 -1.66
CA GLY A 373 8.26 -9.57 -1.21
C GLY A 373 9.05 -8.98 -2.37
N ILE A 374 9.47 -9.82 -3.33
CA ILE A 374 10.19 -9.40 -4.54
C ILE A 374 9.29 -8.54 -5.44
N PHE A 375 8.06 -8.97 -5.68
CA PHE A 375 7.08 -8.28 -6.50
C PHE A 375 6.81 -6.84 -6.01
N TRP A 376 6.53 -6.66 -4.73
CA TRP A 376 6.32 -5.33 -4.17
C TRP A 376 7.57 -4.47 -4.23
N ALA A 377 8.75 -5.06 -3.99
CA ALA A 377 10.00 -4.34 -4.07
C ALA A 377 10.27 -3.82 -5.50
N PHE A 378 10.16 -4.69 -6.52
CA PHE A 378 10.30 -4.29 -7.91
C PHE A 378 9.22 -3.32 -8.38
N GLY A 379 7.96 -3.53 -7.96
CA GLY A 379 6.87 -2.62 -8.26
C GLY A 379 7.16 -1.19 -7.76
N TYR A 380 7.63 -1.05 -6.52
CA TYR A 380 8.03 0.26 -5.99
C TYR A 380 9.31 0.81 -6.62
N ALA A 381 10.26 -0.04 -7.03
CA ALA A 381 11.44 0.42 -7.76
C ALA A 381 11.05 1.05 -9.10
N ILE A 382 10.17 0.41 -9.86
CA ILE A 382 9.63 0.91 -11.13
C ILE A 382 8.81 2.18 -10.90
N TYR A 383 7.96 2.21 -9.88
CA TYR A 383 7.23 3.42 -9.49
C TYR A 383 8.19 4.58 -9.20
N THR A 384 9.23 4.34 -8.42
CA THR A 384 10.21 5.37 -8.06
C THR A 384 10.93 5.92 -9.30
N LEU A 385 11.29 5.02 -10.24
CA LEU A 385 11.89 5.40 -11.51
C LEU A 385 10.95 6.30 -12.34
N PHE A 386 9.68 5.93 -12.45
CA PHE A 386 8.70 6.73 -13.19
C PHE A 386 8.44 8.08 -12.51
N ASN A 387 8.33 8.11 -11.17
CA ASN A 387 8.16 9.35 -10.43
C ASN A 387 9.38 10.28 -10.58
N PHE A 388 10.59 9.72 -10.56
CA PHE A 388 11.82 10.49 -10.81
C PHE A 388 11.87 11.04 -12.24
N THR A 389 11.55 10.20 -13.24
CA THR A 389 11.47 10.62 -14.64
C THR A 389 10.45 11.74 -14.83
N TRP A 390 9.27 11.61 -14.20
CA TRP A 390 8.25 12.64 -14.21
C TRP A 390 8.74 13.96 -13.61
N SER A 391 9.42 13.92 -12.48
CA SER A 391 10.02 15.12 -11.88
C SER A 391 11.10 15.76 -12.73
N LEU A 392 11.92 14.96 -13.44
CA LEU A 392 12.89 15.48 -14.42
C LEU A 392 12.18 16.19 -15.58
N VAL A 393 11.11 15.60 -16.11
CA VAL A 393 10.32 16.22 -17.19
C VAL A 393 9.77 17.56 -16.72
N LEU A 394 9.16 17.61 -15.54
CA LEU A 394 8.64 18.85 -14.95
C LEU A 394 9.74 19.91 -14.74
N ASN A 395 10.93 19.49 -14.33
CA ASN A 395 12.06 20.39 -14.09
C ASN A 395 12.61 21.00 -15.38
N HIS A 396 12.60 20.27 -16.51
CA HIS A 396 13.19 20.70 -17.77
C HIS A 396 12.19 21.28 -18.76
N MET A 397 10.98 20.75 -18.81
CA MET A 397 9.96 21.15 -19.80
C MET A 397 8.90 22.07 -19.19
N GLY A 398 8.89 22.23 -17.86
CA GLY A 398 7.82 22.92 -17.17
C GLY A 398 6.52 22.12 -17.20
N TYR A 399 5.42 22.82 -17.04
CA TYR A 399 4.09 22.23 -16.89
C TYR A 399 3.20 22.43 -18.14
N ASN A 400 3.79 22.82 -19.26
CA ASN A 400 3.08 23.05 -20.52
C ASN A 400 2.90 21.77 -21.34
#